data_68c6fd7723ef70a36d0b2cccf42660d9
#
_entry.id   68c6fd7723ef70a36d0b2cccf42660d9
#
_cell.length_a   1.000
_cell.length_b   1.000
_cell.length_c   1.000
_cell.angle_alpha   90.00
_cell.angle_beta   90.00
_cell.angle_gamma   90.00
#
_symmetry.space_group_name_H-M   'P 1'
#
loop_
_entity.id
_entity.type
_entity.pdbx_description
1 polymer ?
#
loop_
_entity_poly.entity_id
_entity_poly.type
_entity_poly.pdbx_seq_one_letter_code
_entity_poly.pdbx_strand_id
1 'polypeptide(L)'
;MKNFKELFDADGKYITDNRYQEILRLDAMLTEKQIPHTCQKVMDGLQVIYPQDGKKRVMDAIEHFGSYGNEQDKLEIMGLLTPEEKKNDTVLGYLSAEEVFSRIDRHWKEAQQ
;
A
#
# COMPACT_ATOMS: atom_id res chain seq x y z
N MET A 1 -20.91 6.92 -10.14
CA MET A 1 -19.97 5.81 -10.39
C MET A 1 -19.00 6.18 -11.51
N LYS A 2 -17.73 5.88 -11.33
CA LYS A 2 -16.73 6.18 -12.36
C LYS A 2 -16.86 5.19 -13.52
N ASN A 3 -16.74 5.69 -14.74
CA ASN A 3 -16.70 4.82 -15.91
C ASN A 3 -15.28 4.29 -16.13
N PHE A 4 -15.10 3.45 -17.14
CA PHE A 4 -13.82 2.82 -17.41
C PHE A 4 -12.69 3.84 -17.62
N LYS A 5 -12.98 4.96 -18.29
CA LYS A 5 -11.96 5.99 -18.54
C LYS A 5 -11.47 6.64 -17.27
N GLU A 6 -12.30 6.66 -16.23
CA GLU A 6 -11.95 7.27 -14.95
C GLU A 6 -11.11 6.34 -14.05
N LEU A 7 -10.91 5.09 -14.46
CA LEU A 7 -10.07 4.17 -13.72
C LEU A 7 -8.58 4.40 -13.98
N PHE A 8 -8.27 5.20 -14.99
CA PHE A 8 -6.89 5.50 -15.36
C PHE A 8 -6.76 7.00 -15.57
N ASP A 9 -5.69 7.59 -15.05
CA ASP A 9 -5.42 9.00 -15.29
C ASP A 9 -4.76 9.18 -16.66
N ALA A 10 -4.37 10.42 -16.98
CA ALA A 10 -3.77 10.76 -18.26
C ALA A 10 -2.45 10.02 -18.52
N ASP A 11 -1.79 9.57 -17.46
CA ASP A 11 -0.52 8.83 -17.54
C ASP A 11 -0.71 7.32 -17.53
N GLY A 12 -1.97 6.85 -17.55
CA GLY A 12 -2.28 5.44 -17.55
C GLY A 12 -2.23 4.77 -16.19
N LYS A 13 -2.16 5.54 -15.11
CA LYS A 13 -2.17 4.98 -13.76
C LYS A 13 -3.59 4.69 -13.30
N TYR A 14 -3.74 3.69 -12.46
CA TYR A 14 -5.02 3.38 -11.86
C TYR A 14 -5.50 4.53 -10.98
N ILE A 15 -6.79 4.81 -11.11
CA ILE A 15 -7.48 5.73 -10.20
C ILE A 15 -8.50 4.88 -9.46
N THR A 16 -8.41 4.85 -8.13
CA THR A 16 -9.36 4.12 -7.32
C THR A 16 -10.60 4.96 -7.06
N ASP A 17 -11.59 4.35 -6.45
CA ASP A 17 -12.73 5.07 -5.90
C ASP A 17 -12.22 6.14 -4.92
N ASN A 18 -12.97 7.24 -4.80
CA ASN A 18 -12.60 8.34 -3.89
C ASN A 18 -12.42 7.91 -2.45
N ARG A 19 -12.94 6.75 -2.08
CA ARG A 19 -12.77 6.22 -0.73
C ARG A 19 -11.33 5.81 -0.42
N TYR A 20 -10.54 5.49 -1.45
CA TYR A 20 -9.23 4.85 -1.28
C TYR A 20 -8.11 5.80 -1.65
N GLN A 21 -7.94 6.86 -0.86
CA GLN A 21 -6.92 7.87 -1.11
C GLN A 21 -5.59 7.54 -0.43
N GLU A 22 -5.62 6.85 0.68
CA GLU A 22 -4.39 6.54 1.43
C GLU A 22 -3.44 5.64 0.64
N ILE A 23 -3.97 4.65 -0.09
CA ILE A 23 -3.11 3.78 -0.89
C ILE A 23 -2.45 4.56 -2.05
N LEU A 24 -3.16 5.53 -2.62
CA LEU A 24 -2.60 6.40 -3.65
C LEU A 24 -1.52 7.31 -3.06
N ARG A 25 -1.72 7.81 -1.86
CA ARG A 25 -0.72 8.62 -1.17
C ARG A 25 0.54 7.82 -0.90
N LEU A 26 0.39 6.57 -0.45
CA LEU A 26 1.53 5.70 -0.21
C LEU A 26 2.34 5.49 -1.49
N ASP A 27 1.66 5.15 -2.59
CA ASP A 27 2.31 4.96 -3.88
C ASP A 27 3.10 6.22 -4.30
N ALA A 28 2.48 7.39 -4.15
CA ALA A 28 3.12 8.66 -4.49
C ALA A 28 4.34 8.93 -3.61
N MET A 29 4.26 8.66 -2.31
CA MET A 29 5.37 8.88 -1.38
C MET A 29 6.56 7.99 -1.71
N LEU A 30 6.29 6.72 -2.02
CA LEU A 30 7.34 5.77 -2.39
C LEU A 30 7.99 6.16 -3.72
N THR A 31 7.18 6.60 -4.67
CA THR A 31 7.68 7.05 -5.99
C THR A 31 8.56 8.27 -5.85
N GLU A 32 8.14 9.23 -5.04
CA GLU A 32 8.91 10.46 -4.82
C GLU A 32 10.28 10.16 -4.21
N LYS A 33 10.33 9.21 -3.28
CA LYS A 33 11.60 8.82 -2.64
C LYS A 33 12.37 7.79 -3.42
N GLN A 34 11.88 7.39 -4.58
CA GLN A 34 12.52 6.41 -5.45
C GLN A 34 12.75 5.07 -4.76
N ILE A 35 11.82 4.68 -3.90
CA ILE A 35 11.85 3.37 -3.25
C ILE A 35 11.16 2.37 -4.17
N PRO A 36 11.83 1.26 -4.53
CA PRO A 36 11.23 0.30 -5.46
C PRO A 36 9.96 -0.32 -4.88
N HIS A 37 8.95 -0.38 -5.70
CA HIS A 37 7.65 -0.98 -5.35
C HIS A 37 6.84 -1.18 -6.62
N THR A 38 5.80 -1.98 -6.53
CA THR A 38 4.82 -2.10 -7.60
C THR A 38 3.45 -1.74 -7.04
N CYS A 39 2.61 -1.18 -7.89
CA CYS A 39 1.24 -0.85 -7.53
C CYS A 39 0.33 -1.51 -8.55
N GLN A 40 -0.64 -2.27 -8.07
CA GLN A 40 -1.55 -2.97 -8.97
C GLN A 40 -2.97 -2.92 -8.43
N LYS A 41 -3.91 -3.07 -9.35
CA LYS A 41 -5.32 -3.12 -8.98
C LYS A 41 -5.62 -4.44 -8.28
N VAL A 42 -6.38 -4.37 -7.19
CA VAL A 42 -6.89 -5.54 -6.50
C VAL A 42 -8.34 -5.24 -6.11
N MET A 43 -9.27 -6.07 -6.59
CA MET A 43 -10.69 -5.84 -6.35
C MET A 43 -11.10 -4.43 -6.78
N ASP A 44 -11.71 -3.63 -5.91
CA ASP A 44 -12.10 -2.25 -6.21
C ASP A 44 -11.06 -1.21 -5.77
N GLY A 45 -9.90 -1.66 -5.31
CA GLY A 45 -8.86 -0.79 -4.79
C GLY A 45 -7.49 -1.11 -5.35
N LEU A 46 -6.45 -0.87 -4.55
CA LEU A 46 -5.06 -1.03 -4.97
C LEU A 46 -4.25 -1.80 -3.94
N GLN A 47 -3.19 -2.43 -4.43
CA GLN A 47 -2.18 -3.10 -3.63
C GLN A 47 -0.81 -2.54 -3.99
N VAL A 48 -0.06 -2.12 -2.98
CA VAL A 48 1.34 -1.72 -3.14
C VAL A 48 2.19 -2.85 -2.59
N ILE A 49 3.14 -3.33 -3.40
CA ILE A 49 4.04 -4.42 -3.03
C ILE A 49 5.45 -3.89 -2.99
N TYR A 50 6.15 -4.11 -1.88
CA TYR A 50 7.50 -3.62 -1.67
C TYR A 50 8.44 -4.79 -1.38
N PRO A 51 9.63 -4.84 -1.98
CA PRO A 51 10.12 -4.00 -3.08
C PRO A 51 9.56 -4.42 -4.44
N GLN A 52 9.17 -5.68 -4.58
CA GLN A 52 8.57 -6.21 -5.81
C GLN A 52 7.84 -7.51 -5.51
N ASP A 53 6.94 -7.90 -6.40
CA ASP A 53 6.19 -9.13 -6.23
C ASP A 53 7.10 -10.36 -6.37
N GLY A 54 6.64 -11.48 -5.83
CA GLY A 54 7.33 -12.76 -5.91
C GLY A 54 8.24 -13.01 -4.71
N LYS A 55 9.33 -13.71 -4.93
CA LYS A 55 10.20 -14.18 -3.86
C LYS A 55 10.87 -13.07 -3.05
N LYS A 56 10.99 -11.89 -3.64
CA LYS A 56 11.64 -10.76 -2.97
C LYS A 56 10.66 -9.86 -2.23
N ARG A 57 9.38 -10.21 -2.22
CA ARG A 57 8.38 -9.42 -1.50
C ARG A 57 8.72 -9.38 -0.02
N VAL A 58 8.81 -8.18 0.52
CA VAL A 58 9.01 -7.93 1.95
C VAL A 58 7.69 -7.66 2.64
N MET A 59 6.83 -6.88 1.99
CA MET A 59 5.52 -6.57 2.53
C MET A 59 4.59 -6.11 1.41
N ASP A 60 3.29 -6.07 1.74
CA ASP A 60 2.33 -5.39 0.89
C ASP A 60 1.36 -4.56 1.74
N ALA A 61 0.79 -3.55 1.09
CA ALA A 61 -0.26 -2.73 1.68
C ALA A 61 -1.45 -2.74 0.73
N ILE A 62 -2.63 -2.87 1.28
CA ILE A 62 -3.86 -2.92 0.48
C ILE A 62 -4.89 -1.93 1.01
N GLU A 63 -5.72 -1.46 0.09
CA GLU A 63 -6.94 -0.74 0.45
C GLU A 63 -8.00 -1.11 -0.57
N HIS A 64 -9.02 -1.85 -0.14
CA HIS A 64 -10.16 -2.26 -0.94
C HIS A 64 -11.31 -2.62 -0.01
N PHE A 65 -12.45 -2.97 -0.56
CA PHE A 65 -13.66 -3.16 0.22
C PHE A 65 -13.54 -4.23 1.32
N GLY A 66 -12.61 -5.15 1.21
CA GLY A 66 -12.40 -6.21 2.21
C GLY A 66 -11.23 -5.98 3.14
N SER A 67 -10.48 -4.86 3.00
CA SER A 67 -9.32 -4.61 3.84
C SER A 67 -9.71 -3.96 5.18
N TYR A 68 -8.92 -4.26 6.21
CA TYR A 68 -9.15 -3.66 7.52
C TYR A 68 -8.82 -2.18 7.51
N GLY A 69 -9.82 -1.36 7.84
CA GLY A 69 -9.69 0.08 7.87
C GLY A 69 -10.21 0.78 6.63
N ASN A 70 -10.68 0.01 5.62
CA ASN A 70 -11.10 0.61 4.36
C ASN A 70 -12.23 1.65 4.52
N GLU A 71 -13.12 1.44 5.45
CA GLU A 71 -14.24 2.36 5.67
C GLU A 71 -13.79 3.70 6.24
N GLN A 72 -12.57 3.79 6.75
CA GLN A 72 -11.97 5.01 7.27
C GLN A 72 -10.84 5.53 6.40
N ASP A 73 -10.72 4.99 5.18
CA ASP A 73 -9.60 5.33 4.28
C ASP A 73 -8.26 5.07 4.98
N LYS A 74 -8.10 3.86 5.52
CA LYS A 74 -6.89 3.39 6.19
C LYS A 74 -6.40 2.12 5.53
N LEU A 75 -5.12 1.83 5.72
CA LEU A 75 -4.44 0.73 5.05
C LEU A 75 -4.29 -0.49 5.93
N GLU A 76 -4.26 -1.64 5.28
CA GLU A 76 -3.91 -2.92 5.90
C GLU A 76 -2.59 -3.39 5.31
N ILE A 77 -1.67 -3.86 6.16
CA ILE A 77 -0.38 -4.39 5.69
C ILE A 77 -0.19 -5.83 6.14
N MET A 78 0.61 -6.55 5.33
CA MET A 78 1.17 -7.85 5.68
C MET A 78 2.67 -7.75 5.48
N GLY A 79 3.45 -8.08 6.50
CA GLY A 79 4.90 -7.89 6.49
C GLY A 79 5.30 -6.60 7.20
N LEU A 80 6.55 -6.52 7.59
CA LEU A 80 7.11 -5.40 8.35
C LEU A 80 6.36 -5.12 9.65
N LEU A 81 5.89 -6.19 10.29
CA LEU A 81 5.21 -6.11 11.59
C LEU A 81 6.23 -6.27 12.71
N THR A 82 5.98 -5.61 13.84
CA THR A 82 6.76 -5.83 15.04
C THR A 82 6.45 -7.22 15.61
N PRO A 83 7.33 -7.79 16.46
CA PRO A 83 7.02 -9.07 17.10
C PRO A 83 5.70 -9.08 17.86
N GLU A 84 5.37 -7.96 18.51
CA GLU A 84 4.11 -7.86 19.26
C GLU A 84 2.91 -7.86 18.33
N GLU A 85 3.01 -7.14 17.20
CA GLU A 85 1.94 -7.13 16.21
C GLU A 85 1.71 -8.52 15.63
N LYS A 86 2.80 -9.26 15.34
CA LYS A 86 2.71 -10.62 14.81
C LYS A 86 2.02 -11.58 15.76
N LYS A 87 2.12 -11.36 17.07
CA LYS A 87 1.45 -12.22 18.04
C LYS A 87 -0.06 -12.12 17.94
N ASN A 88 -0.58 -10.97 17.50
CA ASN A 88 -2.00 -10.74 17.42
C ASN A 88 -2.59 -11.21 16.09
N ASP A 89 -1.87 -10.97 14.98
CA ASP A 89 -2.35 -11.36 13.65
C ASP A 89 -1.19 -11.32 12.66
N THR A 90 -1.42 -11.89 11.49
CA THR A 90 -0.47 -11.84 10.39
C THR A 90 -0.60 -10.54 9.60
N VAL A 91 -1.66 -9.78 9.82
CA VAL A 91 -1.90 -8.50 9.16
C VAL A 91 -2.17 -7.43 10.21
N LEU A 92 -1.94 -6.17 9.83
CA LEU A 92 -2.23 -5.02 10.68
C LEU A 92 -3.01 -4.00 9.86
N GLY A 93 -4.18 -3.61 10.35
CA GLY A 93 -5.04 -2.66 9.67
C GLY A 93 -5.05 -1.29 10.31
N TYR A 94 -5.85 -0.40 9.72
CA TYR A 94 -6.12 0.95 10.24
C TYR A 94 -4.88 1.84 10.29
N LEU A 95 -3.99 1.71 9.29
CA LEU A 95 -2.76 2.50 9.21
C LEU A 95 -2.91 3.63 8.22
N SER A 96 -2.26 4.77 8.52
CA SER A 96 -2.14 5.86 7.56
C SER A 96 -1.04 5.56 6.56
N ALA A 97 -1.04 6.29 5.43
CA ALA A 97 0.03 6.19 4.45
C ALA A 97 1.37 6.52 5.08
N GLU A 98 1.42 7.53 5.95
CA GLU A 98 2.65 7.93 6.63
C GLU A 98 3.21 6.82 7.51
N GLU A 99 2.33 6.13 8.25
CA GLU A 99 2.76 5.02 9.11
C GLU A 99 3.34 3.88 8.29
N VAL A 100 2.68 3.52 7.20
CA VAL A 100 3.18 2.46 6.32
C VAL A 100 4.47 2.88 5.64
N PHE A 101 4.51 4.12 5.13
CA PHE A 101 5.71 4.65 4.48
C PHE A 101 6.91 4.62 5.44
N SER A 102 6.72 4.99 6.70
CA SER A 102 7.80 4.98 7.69
C SER A 102 8.41 3.60 7.84
N ARG A 103 7.59 2.55 7.86
CA ARG A 103 8.08 1.18 7.98
C ARG A 103 8.91 0.78 6.76
N ILE A 104 8.42 1.12 5.57
CA ILE A 104 9.12 0.80 4.32
C ILE A 104 10.43 1.60 4.21
N ASP A 105 10.37 2.88 4.48
CA ASP A 105 11.52 3.77 4.39
C ASP A 105 12.65 3.31 5.32
N ARG A 106 12.30 2.93 6.55
CA ARG A 106 13.29 2.41 7.50
C ARG A 106 13.93 1.14 6.97
N HIS A 107 13.12 0.20 6.49
CA HIS A 107 13.64 -1.05 5.94
C HIS A 107 14.56 -0.78 4.75
N TRP A 108 14.13 0.10 3.86
CA TRP A 108 14.89 0.44 2.66
C TRP A 108 16.25 1.05 3.01
N LYS A 109 16.26 1.99 3.95
CA LYS A 109 17.51 2.62 4.40
C LYS A 109 18.45 1.61 5.04
N GLU A 110 17.93 0.72 5.87
CA GLU A 110 18.74 -0.32 6.51
C GLU A 110 19.30 -1.29 5.47
N ALA A 111 18.54 -1.60 4.43
CA ALA A 111 18.99 -2.49 3.37
C ALA A 111 20.08 -1.88 2.49
N GLN A 112 20.22 -0.55 2.50
CA GLN A 112 21.26 0.14 1.74
C GLN A 112 22.59 0.26 2.46
N GLN A 113 22.64 -0.12 3.72
CA GLN A 113 23.86 -0.03 4.53
C GLN A 113 24.77 -1.23 4.35
#